data_aec44e2d6961ec79c86ff62bd5c45c19
#
_entry.id   aec44e2d6961ec79c86ff62bd5c45c19
#
_cell.length_a   1.000
_cell.length_b   1.000
_cell.length_c   1.000
_cell.angle_alpha   90.00
_cell.angle_beta   90.00
_cell.angle_gamma   90.00
#
_symmetry.space_group_name_H-M   'P 1'
#
loop_
_entity.id
_entity.type
_entity.pdbx_description
1 polymer ?
#
loop_
_entity_poly.entity_id
_entity_poly.type
_entity_poly.pdbx_seq_one_letter_code
_entity_poly.pdbx_strand_id
1 'polypeptide(L)'
;MKIAITGTTGHIAASLIPLLIDKGHSLRVLLYEQQPAFDLSAAEVVKGALAKISSLDELVKDCDVVIHAAAKISINSNQDTAVYETNVNGTKNIFNAAKKAAVKKFIYISSIHAYEQFPSNRTLNEKSNYCSNKASGYDRSKRDAEKFLLENAAVEMELVILNPTGIVGPPDHKPSLMGQAIIDIYNKKIPSLIKGGFDFCDVRDIANGIALAMEKGQNKNAYFLSGKWISLYELHK
;
A
#
# COMPACT_ATOMS: atom_id res chain seq x y z
N MET A 1 20.78 3.39 2.74
CA MET A 1 20.07 2.45 3.62
C MET A 1 19.79 1.18 2.86
N LYS A 2 19.71 0.06 3.56
CA LYS A 2 19.20 -1.22 3.00
C LYS A 2 17.71 -1.34 3.31
N ILE A 3 16.88 -1.50 2.27
CA ILE A 3 15.42 -1.43 2.37
C ILE A 3 14.81 -2.74 1.89
N ALA A 4 13.98 -3.36 2.73
CA ALA A 4 13.17 -4.50 2.35
C ALA A 4 11.80 -4.04 1.84
N ILE A 5 11.35 -4.56 0.69
CA ILE A 5 10.10 -4.15 0.06
C ILE A 5 9.23 -5.37 -0.24
N THR A 6 7.95 -5.30 0.11
CA THR A 6 6.93 -6.25 -0.33
C THR A 6 5.93 -5.57 -1.26
N GLY A 7 5.23 -6.33 -2.10
CA GLY A 7 4.29 -5.77 -3.08
C GLY A 7 4.96 -5.35 -4.39
N THR A 8 6.06 -5.99 -4.74
CA THR A 8 6.97 -5.69 -5.84
C THR A 8 6.29 -5.61 -7.22
N THR A 9 5.19 -6.30 -7.43
CA THR A 9 4.45 -6.31 -8.72
C THR A 9 3.31 -5.30 -8.76
N GLY A 10 3.12 -4.52 -7.68
CA GLY A 10 2.02 -3.55 -7.56
C GLY A 10 2.32 -2.21 -8.23
N HIS A 11 1.27 -1.42 -8.45
CA HIS A 11 1.34 -0.10 -9.08
C HIS A 11 2.32 0.84 -8.36
N ILE A 12 2.27 0.91 -7.02
CA ILE A 12 3.21 1.74 -6.23
C ILE A 12 4.66 1.33 -6.46
N ALA A 13 4.94 0.02 -6.49
CA ALA A 13 6.30 -0.48 -6.63
C ALA A 13 6.97 -0.07 -7.95
N ALA A 14 6.19 0.05 -9.02
CA ALA A 14 6.68 0.47 -10.34
C ALA A 14 7.27 1.89 -10.34
N SER A 15 6.80 2.78 -9.47
CA SER A 15 7.36 4.12 -9.26
C SER A 15 8.36 4.17 -8.12
N LEU A 16 8.11 3.43 -7.05
CA LEU A 16 8.90 3.51 -5.82
C LEU A 16 10.28 2.87 -5.98
N ILE A 17 10.37 1.69 -6.60
CA ILE A 17 11.63 0.95 -6.70
C ILE A 17 12.69 1.73 -7.49
N PRO A 18 12.40 2.22 -8.72
CA PRO A 18 13.36 3.06 -9.45
C PRO A 18 13.75 4.31 -8.66
N LEU A 19 12.79 5.02 -8.05
CA LEU A 19 13.05 6.21 -7.25
C LEU A 19 14.04 5.93 -6.10
N LEU A 20 13.88 4.82 -5.39
CA LEU A 20 14.77 4.49 -4.28
C LEU A 20 16.16 4.07 -4.75
N ILE A 21 16.27 3.40 -5.89
CA ILE A 21 17.55 3.08 -6.52
C ILE A 21 18.28 4.37 -6.93
N ASP A 22 17.58 5.29 -7.59
CA ASP A 22 18.12 6.60 -8.01
C ASP A 22 18.60 7.44 -6.82
N LYS A 23 17.95 7.28 -5.67
CA LYS A 23 18.38 7.89 -4.39
C LYS A 23 19.57 7.16 -3.73
N GLY A 24 20.12 6.14 -4.34
CA GLY A 24 21.30 5.42 -3.85
C GLY A 24 21.00 4.42 -2.70
N HIS A 25 19.77 3.94 -2.57
CA HIS A 25 19.44 2.90 -1.60
C HIS A 25 19.68 1.49 -2.15
N SER A 26 20.10 0.57 -1.28
CA SER A 26 20.18 -0.86 -1.59
C SER A 26 18.84 -1.50 -1.31
N LEU A 27 18.27 -2.18 -2.28
CA LEU A 27 16.93 -2.78 -2.15
C LEU A 27 16.99 -4.29 -2.10
N ARG A 28 16.16 -4.87 -1.22
CA ARG A 28 15.81 -6.28 -1.25
C ARG A 28 14.30 -6.40 -1.36
N VAL A 29 13.83 -7.14 -2.35
CA VAL A 29 12.41 -7.18 -2.72
C VAL A 29 11.85 -8.59 -2.61
N LEU A 30 10.62 -8.72 -2.07
CA LEU A 30 9.91 -9.99 -2.03
C LEU A 30 9.18 -10.20 -3.34
N LEU A 31 9.54 -11.24 -4.07
CA LEU A 31 8.87 -11.64 -5.31
C LEU A 31 8.03 -12.90 -5.05
N TYR A 32 6.72 -12.79 -5.22
CA TYR A 32 5.80 -13.90 -4.99
C TYR A 32 5.76 -14.83 -6.22
N GLU A 33 4.88 -14.64 -7.17
CA GLU A 33 4.72 -15.57 -8.31
C GLU A 33 5.12 -14.94 -9.65
N GLN A 34 4.82 -13.68 -9.84
CA GLN A 34 4.95 -12.98 -11.11
C GLN A 34 6.13 -12.03 -11.11
N GLN A 35 6.84 -11.94 -12.21
CA GLN A 35 7.82 -10.88 -12.44
C GLN A 35 7.09 -9.55 -12.66
N PRO A 36 7.60 -8.43 -12.12
CA PRO A 36 7.11 -7.12 -12.48
C PRO A 36 7.45 -6.80 -13.96
N ALA A 37 6.73 -5.87 -14.54
CA ALA A 37 6.98 -5.40 -15.90
C ALA A 37 8.10 -4.34 -15.99
N PHE A 38 8.88 -4.16 -14.93
CA PHE A 38 10.02 -3.25 -14.86
C PHE A 38 11.26 -3.99 -14.33
N ASP A 39 12.43 -3.41 -14.55
CA ASP A 39 13.71 -4.03 -14.21
C ASP A 39 13.96 -4.07 -12.70
N LEU A 40 14.41 -5.22 -12.22
CA LEU A 40 14.84 -5.48 -10.83
C LEU A 40 16.34 -5.81 -10.73
N SER A 41 17.11 -5.65 -11.80
CA SER A 41 18.53 -6.04 -11.82
C SER A 41 19.38 -5.33 -10.75
N ALA A 42 18.96 -4.14 -10.34
CA ALA A 42 19.61 -3.37 -9.28
C ALA A 42 19.10 -3.69 -7.85
N ALA A 43 18.21 -4.68 -7.70
CA ALA A 43 17.68 -5.11 -6.41
C ALA A 43 17.98 -6.59 -6.14
N GLU A 44 18.23 -6.92 -4.88
CA GLU A 44 18.32 -8.31 -4.42
C GLU A 44 16.90 -8.90 -4.36
N VAL A 45 16.65 -10.01 -5.05
CA VAL A 45 15.33 -10.64 -5.13
C VAL A 45 15.25 -11.86 -4.22
N VAL A 46 14.33 -11.83 -3.27
CA VAL A 46 13.94 -12.97 -2.44
C VAL A 46 12.64 -13.56 -2.99
N LYS A 47 12.67 -14.82 -3.43
CA LYS A 47 11.47 -15.53 -3.89
C LYS A 47 10.72 -16.10 -2.69
N GLY A 48 9.47 -15.70 -2.52
CA GLY A 48 8.66 -16.15 -1.38
C GLY A 48 7.30 -15.50 -1.30
N ALA A 49 6.63 -15.73 -0.18
CA ALA A 49 5.29 -15.26 0.10
C ALA A 49 5.17 -14.71 1.51
N LEU A 50 4.19 -13.85 1.78
CA LEU A 50 3.90 -13.34 3.13
C LEU A 50 3.53 -14.44 4.13
N ALA A 51 3.05 -15.59 3.66
CA ALA A 51 2.77 -16.76 4.49
C ALA A 51 4.02 -17.61 4.82
N LYS A 52 5.14 -17.42 4.09
CA LYS A 52 6.37 -18.21 4.26
C LYS A 52 7.38 -17.45 5.12
N ILE A 53 7.40 -17.73 6.42
CA ILE A 53 8.23 -17.01 7.41
C ILE A 53 9.71 -17.01 7.03
N SER A 54 10.27 -18.14 6.56
CA SER A 54 11.69 -18.22 6.17
C SER A 54 12.06 -17.22 5.06
N SER A 55 11.16 -16.96 4.09
CA SER A 55 11.42 -15.95 3.06
C SER A 55 11.30 -14.52 3.61
N LEU A 56 10.52 -14.32 4.66
CA LEU A 56 10.44 -13.01 5.32
C LEU A 56 11.67 -12.75 6.20
N ASP A 57 12.15 -13.77 6.93
CA ASP A 57 13.41 -13.67 7.70
C ASP A 57 14.58 -13.34 6.76
N GLU A 58 14.65 -13.97 5.58
CA GLU A 58 15.65 -13.66 4.56
C GLU A 58 15.49 -12.24 4.00
N LEU A 59 14.25 -11.83 3.70
CA LEU A 59 13.93 -10.51 3.15
C LEU A 59 14.42 -9.37 4.05
N VAL A 60 14.15 -9.46 5.35
CA VAL A 60 14.42 -8.37 6.30
C VAL A 60 15.83 -8.39 6.90
N LYS A 61 16.62 -9.45 6.64
CA LYS A 61 17.95 -9.62 7.21
C LYS A 61 18.86 -8.44 6.87
N ASP A 62 19.45 -7.82 7.89
CA ASP A 62 20.34 -6.66 7.80
C ASP A 62 19.74 -5.44 7.09
N CYS A 63 18.40 -5.32 7.06
CA CYS A 63 17.73 -4.17 6.52
C CYS A 63 17.48 -3.09 7.58
N ASP A 64 17.63 -1.82 7.18
CA ASP A 64 17.35 -0.67 8.04
C ASP A 64 15.86 -0.38 8.09
N VAL A 65 15.17 -0.53 6.94
CA VAL A 65 13.76 -0.15 6.74
C VAL A 65 13.01 -1.28 6.05
N VAL A 66 11.76 -1.50 6.46
CA VAL A 66 10.78 -2.30 5.73
C VAL A 66 9.70 -1.39 5.15
N ILE A 67 9.41 -1.51 3.86
CA ILE A 67 8.25 -0.91 3.20
C ILE A 67 7.29 -2.03 2.82
N HIS A 68 6.16 -2.10 3.51
CA HIS A 68 5.15 -3.13 3.28
C HIS A 68 4.01 -2.56 2.43
N ALA A 69 4.10 -2.78 1.10
CA ALA A 69 3.10 -2.37 0.13
C ALA A 69 2.29 -3.53 -0.46
N ALA A 70 2.58 -4.76 -0.05
CA ALA A 70 1.81 -5.92 -0.50
C ALA A 70 0.40 -5.89 0.08
N ALA A 71 -0.59 -6.02 -0.79
CA ALA A 71 -1.99 -6.17 -0.41
C ALA A 71 -2.77 -6.91 -1.51
N LYS A 72 -3.82 -7.61 -1.12
CA LYS A 72 -4.84 -8.13 -2.02
C LYS A 72 -6.05 -7.21 -1.97
N ILE A 73 -6.43 -6.66 -3.13
CA ILE A 73 -7.64 -5.84 -3.28
C ILE A 73 -8.72 -6.73 -3.89
N SER A 74 -9.89 -6.76 -3.30
CA SER A 74 -11.06 -7.43 -3.86
C SER A 74 -12.33 -6.71 -3.44
N ILE A 75 -13.21 -6.50 -4.41
CA ILE A 75 -14.58 -6.01 -4.20
C ILE A 75 -15.58 -7.17 -4.07
N ASN A 76 -15.11 -8.42 -4.19
CA ASN A 76 -15.94 -9.62 -4.14
C ASN A 76 -15.86 -10.25 -2.75
N SER A 77 -17.00 -10.34 -2.04
CA SER A 77 -17.10 -10.91 -0.71
C SER A 77 -16.65 -12.39 -0.62
N ASN A 78 -16.74 -13.15 -1.71
CA ASN A 78 -16.27 -14.53 -1.75
C ASN A 78 -14.73 -14.65 -1.59
N GLN A 79 -14.02 -13.55 -1.65
CA GLN A 79 -12.55 -13.50 -1.45
C GLN A 79 -12.14 -12.92 -0.10
N ASP A 80 -13.07 -12.62 0.80
CA ASP A 80 -12.77 -11.98 2.08
C ASP A 80 -11.73 -12.75 2.90
N THR A 81 -11.79 -14.07 2.94
CA THR A 81 -10.79 -14.91 3.64
C THR A 81 -9.39 -14.71 3.04
N ALA A 82 -9.24 -14.77 1.72
CA ALA A 82 -7.94 -14.61 1.07
C ALA A 82 -7.41 -13.16 1.20
N VAL A 83 -8.31 -12.18 1.23
CA VAL A 83 -7.97 -10.77 1.50
C VAL A 83 -7.45 -10.64 2.94
N TYR A 84 -8.15 -11.22 3.91
CA TYR A 84 -7.75 -11.20 5.31
C TYR A 84 -6.41 -11.89 5.54
N GLU A 85 -6.21 -13.08 4.99
CA GLU A 85 -4.94 -13.82 5.09
C GLU A 85 -3.77 -13.00 4.53
N THR A 86 -3.95 -12.37 3.39
CA THR A 86 -2.87 -11.56 2.80
C THR A 86 -2.64 -10.26 3.58
N ASN A 87 -3.72 -9.49 3.83
CA ASN A 87 -3.60 -8.13 4.32
C ASN A 87 -3.40 -8.05 5.83
N VAL A 88 -3.95 -8.98 6.59
CA VAL A 88 -3.83 -8.98 8.05
C VAL A 88 -2.75 -9.95 8.50
N ASN A 89 -2.89 -11.24 8.18
CA ASN A 89 -1.92 -12.24 8.63
C ASN A 89 -0.56 -12.06 7.94
N GLY A 90 -0.56 -11.71 6.65
CA GLY A 90 0.66 -11.34 5.93
C GLY A 90 1.37 -10.14 6.54
N THR A 91 0.62 -9.08 6.93
CA THR A 91 1.18 -7.91 7.63
C THR A 91 1.77 -8.29 8.99
N LYS A 92 1.07 -9.14 9.77
CA LYS A 92 1.58 -9.66 11.04
C LYS A 92 2.90 -10.39 10.87
N ASN A 93 2.98 -11.23 9.85
CA ASN A 93 4.17 -12.04 9.58
C ASN A 93 5.40 -11.16 9.25
N ILE A 94 5.27 -10.23 8.30
CA ILE A 94 6.40 -9.35 7.93
C ILE A 94 6.76 -8.38 9.06
N PHE A 95 5.79 -7.88 9.82
CA PHE A 95 6.04 -7.03 10.98
C PHE A 95 6.84 -7.76 12.05
N ASN A 96 6.45 -9.00 12.38
CA ASN A 96 7.15 -9.82 13.36
C ASN A 96 8.57 -10.21 12.89
N ALA A 97 8.74 -10.51 11.60
CA ALA A 97 10.07 -10.75 11.01
C ALA A 97 10.95 -9.50 11.11
N ALA A 98 10.42 -8.31 10.79
CA ALA A 98 11.13 -7.04 10.90
C ALA A 98 11.55 -6.74 12.35
N LYS A 99 10.63 -6.96 13.31
CA LYS A 99 10.91 -6.79 14.74
C LYS A 99 12.01 -7.73 15.22
N LYS A 100 11.96 -9.02 14.86
CA LYS A 100 12.99 -10.04 15.17
C LYS A 100 14.35 -9.67 14.59
N ALA A 101 14.41 -9.08 13.40
CA ALA A 101 15.63 -8.64 12.73
C ALA A 101 16.14 -7.26 13.20
N ALA A 102 15.53 -6.66 14.21
CA ALA A 102 15.86 -5.34 14.74
C ALA A 102 15.85 -4.23 13.66
N VAL A 103 14.94 -4.30 12.70
CA VAL A 103 14.69 -3.25 11.70
C VAL A 103 14.33 -1.95 12.43
N LYS A 104 14.90 -0.83 11.98
CA LYS A 104 14.73 0.48 12.67
C LYS A 104 13.40 1.15 12.35
N LYS A 105 12.87 0.97 11.12
CA LYS A 105 11.63 1.62 10.70
C LYS A 105 10.77 0.70 9.84
N PHE A 106 9.48 0.64 10.15
CA PHE A 106 8.47 -0.09 9.39
C PHE A 106 7.47 0.89 8.79
N ILE A 107 7.40 0.95 7.47
CA ILE A 107 6.44 1.77 6.72
C ILE A 107 5.36 0.86 6.17
N TYR A 108 4.13 1.08 6.60
CA TYR A 108 2.97 0.33 6.15
C TYR A 108 2.15 1.14 5.15
N ILE A 109 1.93 0.60 3.96
CA ILE A 109 1.03 1.20 2.98
C ILE A 109 -0.37 0.64 3.22
N SER A 110 -1.16 1.44 3.91
CA SER A 110 -2.55 1.16 4.18
C SER A 110 -3.47 1.68 3.06
N SER A 111 -4.58 2.28 3.40
CA SER A 111 -5.52 2.90 2.47
C SER A 111 -6.45 3.82 3.23
N ILE A 112 -6.98 4.86 2.56
CA ILE A 112 -8.10 5.66 3.06
C ILE A 112 -9.33 4.78 3.42
N HIS A 113 -9.43 3.60 2.82
CA HIS A 113 -10.48 2.62 3.08
C HIS A 113 -10.45 2.00 4.50
N ALA A 114 -9.36 2.16 5.25
CA ALA A 114 -9.33 1.78 6.67
C ALA A 114 -10.30 2.65 7.51
N TYR A 115 -10.67 3.83 7.02
CA TYR A 115 -11.47 4.82 7.72
C TYR A 115 -12.94 4.82 7.26
N GLU A 116 -13.83 5.34 8.13
CA GLU A 116 -15.26 5.47 7.84
C GLU A 116 -15.52 6.58 6.81
N GLN A 117 -15.93 6.22 5.61
CA GLN A 117 -16.11 7.15 4.49
C GLN A 117 -17.52 7.75 4.40
N PHE A 118 -18.45 7.28 5.21
CA PHE A 118 -19.81 7.80 5.22
C PHE A 118 -20.14 8.54 6.52
N PRO A 119 -20.95 9.60 6.45
CA PRO A 119 -21.50 10.21 5.25
C PRO A 119 -20.43 10.91 4.40
N SER A 120 -20.61 10.92 3.08
CA SER A 120 -19.63 11.41 2.10
C SER A 120 -19.46 12.94 2.05
N ASN A 121 -20.21 13.68 2.85
CA ASN A 121 -20.17 15.15 2.92
C ASN A 121 -19.17 15.72 3.94
N ARG A 122 -18.34 14.86 4.55
CA ARG A 122 -17.30 15.28 5.50
C ARG A 122 -15.91 15.08 4.91
N THR A 123 -14.98 15.94 5.29
CA THR A 123 -13.57 15.77 4.99
C THR A 123 -12.97 14.78 5.98
N LEU A 124 -12.31 13.75 5.47
CA LEU A 124 -11.56 12.80 6.29
C LEU A 124 -10.17 13.35 6.62
N ASN A 125 -9.66 12.98 7.77
CA ASN A 125 -8.29 13.22 8.20
C ASN A 125 -7.82 12.04 9.07
N GLU A 126 -6.57 12.05 9.50
CA GLU A 126 -5.93 10.97 10.25
C GLU A 126 -6.54 10.73 11.65
N LYS A 127 -7.40 11.63 12.11
CA LYS A 127 -8.16 11.51 13.38
C LYS A 127 -9.57 10.97 13.16
N SER A 128 -9.96 10.69 11.92
CA SER A 128 -11.26 10.13 11.59
C SER A 128 -11.42 8.72 12.14
N ASN A 129 -12.66 8.30 12.39
CA ASN A 129 -12.94 6.98 12.89
C ASN A 129 -12.62 5.91 11.84
N TYR A 130 -12.15 4.76 12.31
CA TYR A 130 -12.02 3.58 11.47
C TYR A 130 -13.36 3.08 10.93
N CYS A 131 -13.32 2.41 9.79
CA CYS A 131 -14.51 1.80 9.18
C CYS A 131 -15.18 0.80 10.12
N SER A 132 -16.50 0.64 9.97
CA SER A 132 -17.31 -0.25 10.79
C SER A 132 -17.12 -1.73 10.39
N ASN A 133 -17.65 -2.64 11.21
CA ASN A 133 -17.66 -4.09 10.90
C ASN A 133 -18.58 -4.43 9.71
N LYS A 134 -19.41 -3.49 9.26
CA LYS A 134 -20.29 -3.66 8.07
C LYS A 134 -19.58 -3.25 6.77
N ALA A 135 -18.38 -2.66 6.85
CA ALA A 135 -17.59 -2.29 5.67
C ALA A 135 -17.13 -3.53 4.88
N SER A 136 -16.59 -3.32 3.69
CA SER A 136 -16.09 -4.42 2.85
C SER A 136 -14.99 -5.23 3.52
N GLY A 137 -14.74 -6.46 3.07
CA GLY A 137 -13.66 -7.29 3.59
C GLY A 137 -12.29 -6.62 3.42
N TYR A 138 -12.10 -5.90 2.30
CA TYR A 138 -10.88 -5.12 2.07
C TYR A 138 -10.72 -3.99 3.09
N ASP A 139 -11.75 -3.17 3.29
CA ASP A 139 -11.72 -2.04 4.22
C ASP A 139 -11.40 -2.51 5.65
N ARG A 140 -12.14 -3.55 6.10
CA ARG A 140 -11.89 -4.19 7.40
C ARG A 140 -10.46 -4.71 7.53
N SER A 141 -9.93 -5.34 6.47
CA SER A 141 -8.57 -5.89 6.49
C SER A 141 -7.51 -4.81 6.65
N LYS A 142 -7.68 -3.64 6.02
CA LYS A 142 -6.77 -2.51 6.17
C LYS A 142 -6.85 -1.91 7.58
N ARG A 143 -8.07 -1.71 8.09
CA ARG A 143 -8.30 -1.29 9.48
C ARG A 143 -7.65 -2.23 10.50
N ASP A 144 -7.88 -3.54 10.35
CA ASP A 144 -7.44 -4.53 11.34
C ASP A 144 -5.91 -4.69 11.32
N ALA A 145 -5.29 -4.54 10.14
CA ALA A 145 -3.84 -4.49 10.03
C ALA A 145 -3.24 -3.24 10.71
N GLU A 146 -3.83 -2.04 10.50
CA GLU A 146 -3.38 -0.82 11.19
C GLU A 146 -3.49 -0.95 12.71
N LYS A 147 -4.63 -1.43 13.21
CA LYS A 147 -4.84 -1.63 14.65
C LYS A 147 -3.79 -2.57 15.23
N PHE A 148 -3.57 -3.73 14.58
CA PHE A 148 -2.53 -4.66 14.99
C PHE A 148 -1.15 -3.99 15.06
N LEU A 149 -0.77 -3.24 14.04
CA LEU A 149 0.53 -2.56 13.98
C LEU A 149 0.69 -1.55 15.12
N LEU A 150 -0.33 -0.71 15.35
CA LEU A 150 -0.31 0.31 16.41
C LEU A 150 -0.24 -0.31 17.81
N GLU A 151 -0.98 -1.39 18.05
CA GLU A 151 -0.99 -2.13 19.31
C GLU A 151 0.33 -2.84 19.61
N ASN A 152 1.05 -3.28 18.56
CA ASN A 152 2.28 -4.08 18.68
C ASN A 152 3.57 -3.31 18.35
N ALA A 153 3.46 -2.02 18.01
CA ALA A 153 4.60 -1.18 17.69
C ALA A 153 5.53 -1.04 18.92
N ALA A 154 6.76 -1.50 18.74
CA ALA A 154 7.81 -1.45 19.77
C ALA A 154 8.48 -0.07 19.80
N VAL A 155 9.16 0.21 20.91
CA VAL A 155 9.93 1.46 21.05
C VAL A 155 11.14 1.46 20.11
N GLU A 156 11.68 0.29 19.86
CA GLU A 156 12.93 0.08 19.09
C GLU A 156 12.73 0.10 17.57
N MET A 157 11.48 -0.01 17.09
CA MET A 157 11.14 0.03 15.67
C MET A 157 10.07 1.08 15.41
N GLU A 158 10.45 2.17 14.77
CA GLU A 158 9.50 3.22 14.37
C GLU A 158 8.46 2.67 13.38
N LEU A 159 7.19 2.97 13.62
CA LEU A 159 6.08 2.63 12.74
C LEU A 159 5.53 3.89 12.08
N VAL A 160 5.45 3.89 10.76
CA VAL A 160 4.76 4.94 9.98
C VAL A 160 3.69 4.29 9.12
N ILE A 161 2.48 4.83 9.14
CA ILE A 161 1.35 4.36 8.34
C ILE A 161 1.05 5.40 7.26
N LEU A 162 0.91 4.95 6.02
CA LEU A 162 0.57 5.80 4.89
C LEU A 162 -0.75 5.32 4.29
N ASN A 163 -1.69 6.23 4.15
CA ASN A 163 -3.05 5.97 3.68
C ASN A 163 -3.29 6.69 2.34
N PRO A 164 -2.90 6.07 1.21
CA PRO A 164 -3.22 6.62 -0.09
C PRO A 164 -4.73 6.69 -0.33
N THR A 165 -5.15 7.69 -1.10
CA THR A 165 -6.49 7.80 -1.68
C THR A 165 -6.58 6.99 -3.00
N GLY A 166 -7.31 7.44 -3.99
CA GLY A 166 -7.40 6.77 -5.30
C GLY A 166 -6.09 6.92 -6.07
N ILE A 167 -5.34 5.83 -6.22
CA ILE A 167 -4.04 5.84 -6.88
C ILE A 167 -4.21 5.80 -8.39
N VAL A 168 -3.61 6.77 -9.09
CA VAL A 168 -3.60 6.88 -10.55
C VAL A 168 -2.22 7.28 -11.06
N GLY A 169 -2.04 7.24 -12.37
CA GLY A 169 -0.81 7.73 -13.03
C GLY A 169 0.14 6.63 -13.49
N PRO A 170 1.05 6.97 -14.42
CA PRO A 170 2.05 6.06 -14.94
C PRO A 170 3.24 5.90 -13.97
N PRO A 171 3.91 4.73 -14.00
CA PRO A 171 3.59 3.55 -14.81
C PRO A 171 2.55 2.65 -14.12
N ASP A 172 1.54 2.21 -14.88
CA ASP A 172 0.55 1.20 -14.45
C ASP A 172 0.57 0.06 -15.47
N HIS A 173 1.66 -0.69 -15.49
CA HIS A 173 1.97 -1.72 -16.51
C HIS A 173 0.92 -2.83 -16.60
N LYS A 174 0.32 -3.19 -15.49
CA LYS A 174 -0.82 -4.07 -15.41
C LYS A 174 -1.94 -3.25 -14.79
N PRO A 175 -2.88 -2.75 -15.60
CA PRO A 175 -3.85 -1.78 -15.11
C PRO A 175 -4.42 -2.15 -13.76
N SER A 176 -4.26 -1.26 -12.78
CA SER A 176 -4.91 -1.34 -11.49
C SER A 176 -6.43 -1.28 -11.68
N LEU A 177 -7.20 -1.62 -10.65
CA LEU A 177 -8.67 -1.51 -10.74
C LEU A 177 -9.10 -0.10 -11.15
N MET A 178 -8.45 0.94 -10.62
CA MET A 178 -8.72 2.33 -10.96
C MET A 178 -8.21 2.66 -12.37
N GLY A 179 -7.01 2.22 -12.74
CA GLY A 179 -6.48 2.39 -14.10
C GLY A 179 -7.38 1.74 -15.15
N GLN A 180 -7.87 0.53 -14.89
CA GLN A 180 -8.82 -0.14 -15.79
C GLN A 180 -10.15 0.61 -15.90
N ALA A 181 -10.68 1.13 -14.77
CA ALA A 181 -11.90 1.93 -14.79
C ALA A 181 -11.74 3.21 -15.65
N ILE A 182 -10.60 3.89 -15.56
CA ILE A 182 -10.29 5.05 -16.39
C ILE A 182 -10.22 4.67 -17.87
N ILE A 183 -9.53 3.58 -18.20
CA ILE A 183 -9.45 3.06 -19.58
C ILE A 183 -10.85 2.72 -20.11
N ASP A 184 -11.71 2.12 -19.29
CA ASP A 184 -13.06 1.74 -19.70
C ASP A 184 -13.98 2.97 -19.88
N ILE A 185 -13.80 4.01 -19.06
CA ILE A 185 -14.45 5.32 -19.27
C ILE A 185 -14.00 5.93 -20.60
N TYR A 186 -12.69 6.02 -20.82
CA TYR A 186 -12.13 6.56 -22.07
C TYR A 186 -12.64 5.83 -23.32
N ASN A 187 -12.70 4.50 -23.25
CA ASN A 187 -13.19 3.66 -24.33
C ASN A 187 -14.73 3.60 -24.44
N LYS A 188 -15.45 4.42 -23.66
CA LYS A 188 -16.93 4.48 -23.64
C LYS A 188 -17.62 3.15 -23.33
N LYS A 189 -16.96 2.29 -22.55
CA LYS A 189 -17.52 0.99 -22.14
C LYS A 189 -18.45 1.12 -20.93
N ILE A 190 -18.39 2.23 -20.20
CA ILE A 190 -19.26 2.51 -19.06
C ILE A 190 -20.45 3.33 -19.56
N PRO A 191 -21.66 2.74 -19.64
CA PRO A 191 -22.81 3.38 -20.30
C PRO A 191 -23.45 4.49 -19.47
N SER A 192 -23.20 4.53 -18.17
CA SER A 192 -23.75 5.54 -17.27
C SER A 192 -22.82 5.79 -16.09
N LEU A 193 -22.82 7.03 -15.62
CA LEU A 193 -22.05 7.44 -14.45
C LEU A 193 -22.97 7.61 -13.23
N ILE A 194 -22.52 7.16 -12.08
CA ILE A 194 -23.17 7.45 -10.80
C ILE A 194 -22.69 8.80 -10.26
N LYS A 195 -23.52 9.46 -9.45
CA LYS A 195 -23.09 10.65 -8.72
C LYS A 195 -22.00 10.26 -7.72
N GLY A 196 -20.93 11.03 -7.71
CA GLY A 196 -19.79 10.82 -6.81
C GLY A 196 -18.47 11.11 -7.51
N GLY A 197 -17.39 10.80 -6.82
CA GLY A 197 -16.02 11.00 -7.29
C GLY A 197 -15.04 10.37 -6.35
N PHE A 198 -13.77 10.55 -6.65
CA PHE A 198 -12.66 10.08 -5.82
C PHE A 198 -11.67 11.21 -5.63
N ASP A 199 -10.99 11.21 -4.51
CA ASP A 199 -9.74 11.91 -4.36
C ASP A 199 -8.65 11.08 -5.06
N PHE A 200 -8.01 11.66 -6.07
CA PHE A 200 -6.97 10.99 -6.85
C PHE A 200 -5.60 11.51 -6.48
N CYS A 201 -4.67 10.61 -6.22
CA CYS A 201 -3.26 10.90 -5.97
C CYS A 201 -2.40 10.21 -7.02
N ASP A 202 -1.45 10.96 -7.60
CA ASP A 202 -0.51 10.38 -8.57
C ASP A 202 0.43 9.40 -7.88
N VAL A 203 0.65 8.23 -8.50
CA VAL A 203 1.50 7.16 -7.96
C VAL A 203 2.94 7.64 -7.72
N ARG A 204 3.43 8.61 -8.50
CA ARG A 204 4.76 9.22 -8.34
C ARG A 204 4.83 10.10 -7.11
N ASP A 205 3.75 10.81 -6.77
CA ASP A 205 3.65 11.58 -5.53
C ASP A 205 3.56 10.66 -4.32
N ILE A 206 2.86 9.53 -4.46
CA ILE A 206 2.83 8.48 -3.43
C ILE A 206 4.24 7.91 -3.21
N ALA A 207 4.98 7.61 -4.27
CA ALA A 207 6.36 7.11 -4.16
C ALA A 207 7.28 8.14 -3.46
N ASN A 208 7.16 9.43 -3.80
CA ASN A 208 7.86 10.51 -3.11
C ASN A 208 7.43 10.65 -1.64
N GLY A 209 6.14 10.53 -1.36
CA GLY A 209 5.60 10.54 0.01
C GLY A 209 6.15 9.39 0.86
N ILE A 210 6.29 8.18 0.29
CA ILE A 210 6.92 7.03 0.94
C ILE A 210 8.40 7.31 1.24
N ALA A 211 9.15 7.82 0.26
CA ALA A 211 10.55 8.18 0.43
C ALA A 211 10.72 9.26 1.53
N LEU A 212 9.84 10.27 1.54
CA LEU A 212 9.84 11.31 2.56
C LEU A 212 9.50 10.75 3.96
N ALA A 213 8.58 9.79 4.05
CA ALA A 213 8.20 9.16 5.30
C ALA A 213 9.34 8.32 5.91
N MET A 214 10.25 7.80 5.10
CA MET A 214 11.46 7.14 5.59
C MET A 214 12.34 8.11 6.40
N GLU A 215 12.42 9.37 5.98
CA GLU A 215 13.28 10.39 6.59
C GLU A 215 12.57 11.17 7.71
N LYS A 216 11.32 11.58 7.47
CA LYS A 216 10.59 12.55 8.30
C LYS A 216 9.35 11.98 8.99
N GLY A 217 8.93 10.77 8.64
CA GLY A 217 7.76 10.14 9.26
C GLY A 217 7.98 9.93 10.75
N GLN A 218 7.01 10.35 11.56
CA GLN A 218 7.06 10.25 13.01
C GLN A 218 6.48 8.90 13.46
N ASN A 219 7.07 8.34 14.51
CA ASN A 219 6.66 7.06 15.06
C ASN A 219 5.17 7.04 15.45
N LYS A 220 4.46 5.97 15.07
CA LYS A 220 3.03 5.73 15.32
C LYS A 220 2.08 6.75 14.69
N ASN A 221 2.55 7.54 13.74
CA ASN A 221 1.69 8.46 13.01
C ASN A 221 1.19 7.84 11.71
N ALA A 222 -0.05 8.18 11.38
CA ALA A 222 -0.65 7.95 10.08
C ALA A 222 -0.58 9.25 9.24
N TYR A 223 -0.46 9.12 7.93
CA TYR A 223 -0.46 10.23 6.98
C TYR A 223 -1.32 9.87 5.77
N PHE A 224 -2.29 10.74 5.46
CA PHE A 224 -3.07 10.60 4.23
C PHE A 224 -2.27 11.12 3.04
N LEU A 225 -2.11 10.28 2.02
CA LEU A 225 -1.53 10.66 0.75
C LEU A 225 -2.67 10.97 -0.22
N SER A 226 -3.08 12.21 -0.23
CA SER A 226 -4.20 12.72 -1.04
C SER A 226 -3.70 13.63 -2.14
N GLY A 227 -4.52 13.83 -3.16
CA GLY A 227 -4.22 14.72 -4.26
C GLY A 227 -5.39 15.64 -4.58
N LYS A 228 -6.18 15.32 -5.59
CA LYS A 228 -7.31 16.14 -6.01
C LYS A 228 -8.61 15.33 -6.08
N TRP A 229 -9.65 15.82 -5.45
CA TRP A 229 -10.98 15.24 -5.62
C TRP A 229 -11.52 15.60 -7.02
N ILE A 230 -11.95 14.59 -7.76
CA ILE A 230 -12.50 14.71 -9.12
C ILE A 230 -13.78 13.89 -9.17
N SER A 231 -14.86 14.50 -9.67
CA SER A 231 -16.11 13.76 -9.90
C SER A 231 -15.98 12.80 -11.08
N LEU A 232 -16.77 11.73 -11.07
CA LEU A 232 -16.81 10.81 -12.22
C LEU A 232 -17.27 11.51 -13.51
N TYR A 233 -18.09 12.57 -13.38
CA TYR A 233 -18.50 13.39 -14.50
C TYR A 233 -17.35 14.20 -15.10
N GLU A 234 -16.49 14.79 -14.26
CA GLU A 234 -15.29 15.49 -14.74
C GLU A 234 -14.27 14.54 -15.36
N LEU A 235 -14.16 13.32 -14.83
CA LEU A 235 -13.27 12.29 -15.36
C LEU A 235 -13.72 11.79 -16.74
N HIS A 236 -15.02 11.90 -17.06
CA HIS A 236 -15.60 11.47 -18.36
C HIS A 236 -15.48 12.52 -19.46
N LYS A 237 -15.21 13.77 -19.13
CA LYS A 237 -15.03 14.87 -20.11
C LYS A 237 -13.65 14.82 -20.76
#